data_5f2867926e6d55944a9ee2d26759fe57
#
_entry.id   5f2867926e6d55944a9ee2d26759fe57
#
_cell.length_a   1.000
_cell.length_b   1.000
_cell.length_c   1.000
_cell.angle_alpha   90.00
_cell.angle_beta   90.00
_cell.angle_gamma   90.00
#
_symmetry.space_group_name_H-M   'P 1'
#
loop_
_entity.id
_entity.type
_entity.pdbx_description
1 polymer ?
#
loop_
_entity_poly.entity_id
_entity_poly.type
_entity_poly.pdbx_seq_one_letter_code
_entity_poly.pdbx_strand_id
1 'polypeptide(L)'
;MKKLVMRLLLLKHYNKNIFIPTKIIKYLVGFFILLNISCNKSNNTSVACFKGKLVLKGICMNYVIQITEGDVDKALYESSWQNPLTNTTYQNVFGLESICTFPSTIKEGDEFYFSIPKRPIVQTCVQCKAYSPTPNKMIYIEICNK
;
A
#
# COMPACT_ATOMS: atom_id res chain seq x y z
N MET A 1 18.56 -21.76 16.08
CA MET A 1 19.07 -22.07 17.43
C MET A 1 20.35 -22.93 17.44
N LYS A 2 20.51 -23.97 16.61
CA LYS A 2 21.72 -24.84 16.60
C LYS A 2 23.05 -24.14 16.27
N LYS A 3 23.07 -23.13 15.38
CA LYS A 3 24.31 -22.41 14.98
C LYS A 3 24.86 -21.47 16.09
N LEU A 4 24.03 -20.99 16.98
CA LEU A 4 24.44 -20.08 18.05
C LEU A 4 25.13 -20.84 19.20
N VAL A 5 24.62 -22.03 19.52
CA VAL A 5 25.18 -22.90 20.56
C VAL A 5 26.57 -23.40 20.17
N MET A 6 26.78 -23.70 18.87
CA MET A 6 28.07 -24.18 18.39
C MET A 6 29.17 -23.09 18.40
N ARG A 7 28.80 -21.80 18.27
CA ARG A 7 29.76 -20.69 18.42
C ARG A 7 30.13 -20.41 19.87
N LEU A 8 29.22 -20.65 20.82
CA LEU A 8 29.53 -20.53 22.25
C LEU A 8 30.50 -21.60 22.74
N LEU A 9 30.43 -22.81 22.18
CA LEU A 9 31.35 -23.92 22.53
C LEU A 9 32.78 -23.71 21.99
N LEU A 10 32.92 -23.01 20.86
CA LEU A 10 34.24 -22.66 20.31
C LEU A 10 34.95 -21.57 21.12
N LEU A 11 34.21 -20.67 21.80
CA LEU A 11 34.79 -19.66 22.67
C LEU A 11 35.29 -20.23 24.00
N LYS A 12 34.81 -21.41 24.40
CA LYS A 12 35.26 -22.08 25.64
C LYS A 12 36.68 -22.66 25.55
N HIS A 13 37.21 -22.82 24.33
CA HIS A 13 38.55 -23.39 24.10
C HIS A 13 39.63 -22.33 23.88
N TYR A 14 39.24 -21.05 23.77
CA TYR A 14 40.19 -19.96 23.58
C TYR A 14 40.40 -19.22 24.89
N ASN A 15 41.49 -19.51 25.53
CA ASN A 15 42.17 -18.72 26.55
C ASN A 15 42.04 -19.16 28.02
N LYS A 16 43.00 -19.97 28.40
CA LYS A 16 43.19 -20.51 29.76
C LYS A 16 43.80 -19.50 30.75
N ASN A 17 44.01 -18.22 30.36
CA ASN A 17 44.81 -17.28 31.18
C ASN A 17 44.20 -15.88 31.35
N ILE A 18 42.90 -15.68 31.12
CA ILE A 18 42.27 -14.40 31.47
C ILE A 18 41.44 -14.60 32.73
N PHE A 19 41.97 -14.18 33.87
CA PHE A 19 41.25 -14.09 35.15
C PHE A 19 40.27 -12.89 35.06
N ILE A 20 39.07 -13.12 34.54
CA ILE A 20 38.02 -12.09 34.54
C ILE A 20 37.33 -12.15 35.90
N PRO A 21 37.36 -11.07 36.71
CA PRO A 21 36.74 -11.06 38.04
C PRO A 21 35.21 -11.28 37.87
N THR A 22 34.65 -12.13 38.67
CA THR A 22 33.24 -12.57 38.62
C THR A 22 32.22 -11.44 38.67
N LYS A 23 32.62 -10.28 39.17
CA LYS A 23 31.79 -9.06 39.18
C LYS A 23 31.57 -8.51 37.71
N ILE A 24 32.58 -8.56 36.85
CA ILE A 24 32.48 -8.05 35.48
C ILE A 24 31.58 -8.96 34.61
N ILE A 25 31.60 -10.28 34.87
CA ILE A 25 30.75 -11.24 34.14
C ILE A 25 29.26 -10.95 34.42
N LYS A 26 28.90 -10.57 35.63
CA LYS A 26 27.49 -10.24 35.97
C LYS A 26 27.00 -9.02 35.22
N TYR A 27 27.83 -7.98 35.04
CA TYR A 27 27.47 -6.78 34.26
C TYR A 27 27.39 -7.06 32.75
N LEU A 28 28.28 -7.89 32.20
CA LEU A 28 28.26 -8.30 30.79
C LEU A 28 27.01 -9.14 30.47
N VAL A 29 26.61 -10.06 31.34
CA VAL A 29 25.39 -10.87 31.15
C VAL A 29 24.15 -9.98 31.25
N GLY A 30 24.08 -9.04 32.19
CA GLY A 30 22.99 -8.07 32.30
C GLY A 30 22.88 -7.17 31.08
N PHE A 31 23.98 -6.70 30.53
CA PHE A 31 24.01 -5.85 29.33
C PHE A 31 23.56 -6.64 28.08
N PHE A 32 23.90 -7.93 27.96
CA PHE A 32 23.50 -8.77 26.83
C PHE A 32 22.00 -9.11 26.84
N ILE A 33 21.35 -9.13 28.02
CA ILE A 33 19.89 -9.36 28.12
C ILE A 33 19.11 -8.13 27.63
N LEU A 34 19.64 -6.92 27.83
CA LEU A 34 18.99 -5.68 27.39
C LEU A 34 19.03 -5.46 25.87
N LEU A 35 19.92 -6.14 25.14
CA LEU A 35 20.04 -6.02 23.67
C LEU A 35 19.05 -6.92 22.90
N ASN A 36 18.28 -7.76 23.58
CA ASN A 36 17.29 -8.65 22.94
C ASN A 36 15.88 -8.08 22.89
N ILE A 37 15.68 -6.77 23.13
CA ILE A 37 14.41 -6.12 22.79
C ILE A 37 14.44 -5.87 21.26
N SER A 38 14.45 -6.96 20.51
CA SER A 38 14.12 -6.95 19.11
C SER A 38 12.64 -6.63 19.00
N CYS A 39 12.34 -5.38 18.71
CA CYS A 39 11.00 -4.96 18.33
C CYS A 39 10.65 -5.74 17.04
N ASN A 40 9.91 -6.84 17.18
CA ASN A 40 9.25 -7.49 16.06
C ASN A 40 8.25 -6.47 15.51
N LYS A 41 8.72 -5.66 14.57
CA LYS A 41 7.85 -4.88 13.71
C LYS A 41 7.10 -5.90 12.87
N SER A 42 5.92 -6.31 13.32
CA SER A 42 4.99 -7.06 12.49
C SER A 42 4.74 -6.19 11.27
N ASN A 43 5.28 -6.60 10.12
CA ASN A 43 4.95 -6.00 8.84
C ASN A 43 3.50 -6.39 8.49
N ASN A 44 2.54 -5.92 9.28
CA ASN A 44 1.20 -5.74 8.81
C ASN A 44 1.29 -4.60 7.80
N THR A 45 1.51 -4.94 6.55
CA THR A 45 1.36 -4.02 5.44
C THR A 45 -0.14 -3.71 5.37
N SER A 46 -0.61 -2.81 6.22
CA SER A 46 -1.95 -2.26 6.08
C SER A 46 -1.97 -1.59 4.72
N VAL A 47 -2.76 -2.15 3.82
CA VAL A 47 -3.01 -1.53 2.51
C VAL A 47 -3.66 -0.19 2.80
N ALA A 48 -3.03 0.90 2.36
CA ALA A 48 -3.58 2.23 2.55
C ALA A 48 -4.91 2.33 1.79
N CYS A 49 -6.00 2.63 2.50
CA CYS A 49 -7.30 2.90 1.89
C CYS A 49 -7.51 4.41 1.80
N PHE A 50 -7.80 4.87 0.61
CA PHE A 50 -8.12 6.24 0.26
C PHE A 50 -9.63 6.37 0.11
N LYS A 51 -10.18 7.58 0.17
CA LYS A 51 -11.58 7.84 -0.11
C LYS A 51 -11.73 8.50 -1.48
N GLY A 52 -12.67 8.01 -2.26
CA GLY A 52 -12.98 8.54 -3.58
C GLY A 52 -14.46 8.73 -3.78
N LYS A 53 -14.79 9.50 -4.80
CA LYS A 53 -16.16 9.74 -5.28
C LYS A 53 -16.23 9.45 -6.77
N LEU A 54 -17.22 8.67 -7.21
CA LEU A 54 -17.50 8.49 -8.63
C LEU A 54 -18.14 9.77 -9.17
N VAL A 55 -17.38 10.61 -9.89
CA VAL A 55 -17.87 11.91 -10.36
C VAL A 55 -18.39 11.89 -11.80
N LEU A 56 -18.05 10.86 -12.57
CA LEU A 56 -18.57 10.65 -13.92
C LEU A 56 -18.69 9.16 -14.20
N LYS A 57 -19.88 8.73 -14.56
CA LYS A 57 -20.17 7.35 -14.98
C LYS A 57 -20.39 7.33 -16.51
N GLY A 58 -19.28 7.41 -17.25
CA GLY A 58 -19.30 7.36 -18.71
C GLY A 58 -19.71 5.99 -19.25
N ILE A 59 -20.10 5.94 -20.53
CA ILE A 59 -20.41 4.69 -21.20
C ILE A 59 -19.19 3.76 -21.23
N CYS A 60 -19.44 2.45 -21.35
CA CYS A 60 -18.36 1.45 -21.42
C CYS A 60 -17.40 1.48 -20.23
N MET A 61 -17.90 1.85 -19.05
CA MET A 61 -17.12 1.96 -17.81
C MET A 61 -15.94 2.96 -17.89
N ASN A 62 -16.02 3.95 -18.79
CA ASN A 62 -15.12 5.09 -18.77
C ASN A 62 -15.49 6.00 -17.59
N TYR A 63 -15.12 5.56 -16.40
CA TYR A 63 -15.47 6.22 -15.15
C TYR A 63 -14.37 7.15 -14.69
N VAL A 64 -14.78 8.27 -14.09
CA VAL A 64 -13.86 9.24 -13.48
C VAL A 64 -14.10 9.27 -11.99
N ILE A 65 -13.01 9.08 -11.24
CA ILE A 65 -13.02 9.04 -9.79
C ILE A 65 -12.25 10.24 -9.26
N GLN A 66 -12.87 10.98 -8.36
CA GLN A 66 -12.24 12.06 -7.62
C GLN A 66 -11.70 11.52 -6.28
N ILE A 67 -10.46 11.88 -5.93
CA ILE A 67 -9.88 11.62 -4.62
C ILE A 67 -10.43 12.66 -3.66
N THR A 68 -11.10 12.21 -2.58
CA THR A 68 -11.70 13.09 -1.56
C THR A 68 -10.92 13.11 -0.26
N GLU A 69 -10.27 11.98 0.11
CA GLU A 69 -9.43 11.88 1.31
C GLU A 69 -8.24 10.94 1.09
N GLY A 70 -7.12 11.26 1.75
CA GLY A 70 -5.89 10.46 1.74
C GLY A 70 -4.78 11.07 0.91
N ASP A 71 -3.56 10.66 1.21
CA ASP A 71 -2.34 11.14 0.53
C ASP A 71 -1.97 10.18 -0.61
N VAL A 72 -2.65 10.35 -1.75
CA VAL A 72 -2.35 9.62 -2.99
C VAL A 72 -1.22 10.35 -3.72
N ASP A 73 -0.27 9.59 -4.27
CA ASP A 73 0.82 10.14 -5.08
C ASP A 73 0.27 11.01 -6.22
N LYS A 74 0.68 12.27 -6.26
CA LYS A 74 0.26 13.27 -7.26
C LYS A 74 0.62 12.89 -8.69
N ALA A 75 1.56 11.98 -8.88
CA ALA A 75 1.89 11.44 -10.20
C ALA A 75 0.78 10.56 -10.79
N LEU A 76 -0.12 10.04 -9.95
CA LEU A 76 -1.15 9.07 -10.34
C LEU A 76 -2.48 9.70 -10.78
N TYR A 77 -2.72 10.97 -10.49
CA TYR A 77 -3.98 11.63 -10.83
C TYR A 77 -3.74 13.01 -11.45
N GLU A 78 -4.75 13.58 -12.07
CA GLU A 78 -4.76 14.95 -12.57
C GLU A 78 -5.32 15.88 -11.49
N SER A 79 -4.58 16.92 -11.14
CA SER A 79 -5.03 17.92 -10.17
C SER A 79 -6.26 18.70 -10.68
N SER A 80 -6.38 18.84 -12.01
CA SER A 80 -7.52 19.45 -12.68
C SER A 80 -7.69 18.82 -14.04
N TRP A 81 -8.92 18.41 -14.38
CA TRP A 81 -9.30 17.88 -15.68
C TRP A 81 -10.64 18.46 -16.12
N GLN A 82 -10.70 18.96 -17.34
CA GLN A 82 -11.93 19.45 -17.93
C GLN A 82 -12.52 18.41 -18.88
N ASN A 83 -13.78 18.02 -18.65
CA ASN A 83 -14.49 17.13 -19.56
C ASN A 83 -14.79 17.91 -20.88
N PRO A 84 -14.24 17.46 -22.02
CA PRO A 84 -14.41 18.20 -23.29
C PRO A 84 -15.83 18.17 -23.85
N LEU A 85 -16.72 17.29 -23.37
CA LEU A 85 -18.09 17.21 -23.82
C LEU A 85 -19.03 18.14 -23.03
N THR A 86 -18.74 18.40 -21.77
CA THR A 86 -19.61 19.17 -20.85
C THR A 86 -18.98 20.47 -20.39
N ASN A 87 -17.69 20.69 -20.67
CA ASN A 87 -16.88 21.79 -20.14
C ASN A 87 -16.82 21.84 -18.60
N THR A 88 -17.28 20.79 -17.91
CA THR A 88 -17.19 20.67 -16.46
C THR A 88 -15.76 20.37 -16.06
N THR A 89 -15.23 21.10 -15.07
CA THR A 89 -13.90 20.87 -14.53
C THR A 89 -13.98 20.09 -13.22
N TYR A 90 -13.20 19.04 -13.13
CA TYR A 90 -13.06 18.19 -11.95
C TYR A 90 -11.66 18.33 -11.37
N GLN A 91 -11.55 18.23 -10.04
CA GLN A 91 -10.28 18.36 -9.32
C GLN A 91 -9.85 17.01 -8.74
N ASN A 92 -8.53 16.75 -8.72
CA ASN A 92 -7.91 15.55 -8.16
C ASN A 92 -8.55 14.25 -8.68
N VAL A 93 -8.55 14.08 -9.99
CA VAL A 93 -9.28 12.98 -10.65
C VAL A 93 -8.36 12.05 -11.43
N PHE A 94 -8.82 10.82 -11.58
CA PHE A 94 -8.23 9.81 -12.45
C PHE A 94 -9.32 9.00 -13.15
N GLY A 95 -8.96 8.37 -14.26
CA GLY A 95 -9.82 7.41 -14.93
C GLY A 95 -9.67 6.01 -14.34
N LEU A 96 -10.75 5.25 -14.28
CA LEU A 96 -10.77 3.88 -13.77
C LEU A 96 -10.19 2.91 -14.79
N GLU A 97 -9.12 2.17 -14.41
CA GLU A 97 -8.52 1.10 -15.21
C GLU A 97 -9.07 -0.30 -14.83
N SER A 98 -9.43 -0.51 -13.56
CA SER A 98 -9.94 -1.80 -13.05
C SER A 98 -11.43 -2.00 -13.29
N ILE A 99 -11.86 -1.86 -14.55
CA ILE A 99 -13.29 -1.84 -14.93
C ILE A 99 -14.01 -3.16 -14.64
N CYS A 100 -13.32 -4.32 -14.78
CA CYS A 100 -13.95 -5.64 -14.60
C CYS A 100 -14.26 -5.98 -13.15
N THR A 101 -13.58 -5.34 -12.19
CA THR A 101 -13.72 -5.62 -10.76
C THR A 101 -14.44 -4.51 -10.00
N PHE A 102 -14.77 -3.40 -10.69
CA PHE A 102 -15.46 -2.29 -10.05
C PHE A 102 -16.94 -2.61 -9.83
N PRO A 103 -17.48 -2.43 -8.61
CA PRO A 103 -18.86 -2.79 -8.29
C PRO A 103 -19.87 -1.98 -9.10
N SER A 104 -20.80 -2.68 -9.78
CA SER A 104 -21.87 -2.04 -10.55
C SER A 104 -22.89 -1.28 -9.68
N THR A 105 -22.92 -1.59 -8.38
CA THR A 105 -23.78 -0.95 -7.37
C THR A 105 -23.39 0.47 -7.06
N ILE A 106 -22.13 0.85 -7.29
CA ILE A 106 -21.65 2.23 -7.08
C ILE A 106 -22.21 3.11 -8.20
N LYS A 107 -22.89 4.18 -7.82
CA LYS A 107 -23.52 5.14 -8.71
C LYS A 107 -22.71 6.44 -8.77
N GLU A 108 -22.95 7.23 -9.80
CA GLU A 108 -22.42 8.59 -9.88
C GLU A 108 -22.88 9.41 -8.67
N GLY A 109 -21.91 10.06 -8.02
CA GLY A 109 -22.12 10.79 -6.76
C GLY A 109 -21.77 10.00 -5.51
N ASP A 110 -21.69 8.66 -5.57
CA ASP A 110 -21.35 7.82 -4.40
C ASP A 110 -19.89 7.96 -4.00
N GLU A 111 -19.66 7.95 -2.69
CA GLU A 111 -18.34 7.88 -2.09
C GLU A 111 -18.03 6.45 -1.65
N PHE A 112 -16.77 6.05 -1.76
CA PHE A 112 -16.30 4.72 -1.40
C PHE A 112 -14.84 4.75 -0.99
N TYR A 113 -14.39 3.69 -0.30
CA TYR A 113 -12.97 3.51 0.03
C TYR A 113 -12.31 2.58 -0.97
N PHE A 114 -11.07 2.93 -1.36
CA PHE A 114 -10.30 2.14 -2.31
C PHE A 114 -8.82 2.09 -1.93
N SER A 115 -8.14 1.08 -2.42
CA SER A 115 -6.68 0.96 -2.39
C SER A 115 -6.12 0.89 -3.80
N ILE A 116 -4.85 1.23 -3.93
CA ILE A 116 -4.12 1.13 -5.20
C ILE A 116 -3.25 -0.12 -5.12
N PRO A 117 -3.51 -1.15 -5.93
CA PRO A 117 -2.73 -2.38 -5.91
C PRO A 117 -1.32 -2.14 -6.44
N LYS A 118 -0.34 -2.86 -5.89
CA LYS A 118 1.06 -2.78 -6.32
C LYS A 118 1.31 -3.32 -7.74
N ARG A 119 0.36 -4.10 -8.27
CA ARG A 119 0.43 -4.70 -9.61
C ARG A 119 -0.88 -4.45 -10.34
N PRO A 120 -0.84 -4.31 -11.68
CA PRO A 120 -2.05 -4.21 -12.47
C PRO A 120 -2.99 -5.39 -12.23
N ILE A 121 -4.29 -5.12 -12.20
CA ILE A 121 -5.34 -6.14 -12.08
C ILE A 121 -5.63 -6.69 -13.47
N VAL A 122 -5.58 -8.01 -13.62
CA VAL A 122 -5.92 -8.65 -14.91
C VAL A 122 -7.41 -8.42 -15.20
N GLN A 123 -7.71 -7.83 -16.35
CA GLN A 123 -9.06 -7.55 -16.80
C GLN A 123 -9.57 -8.73 -17.63
N THR A 124 -10.58 -9.45 -17.12
CA THR A 124 -11.12 -10.68 -17.75
C THR A 124 -12.50 -10.51 -18.37
N CYS A 125 -13.13 -9.35 -18.21
CA CYS A 125 -14.43 -9.08 -18.81
C CYS A 125 -14.31 -8.58 -20.25
N VAL A 126 -15.40 -8.68 -21.00
CA VAL A 126 -15.52 -8.08 -22.32
C VAL A 126 -15.53 -6.56 -22.15
N GLN A 127 -14.57 -5.88 -22.77
CA GLN A 127 -14.47 -4.44 -22.74
C GLN A 127 -15.11 -3.83 -23.99
N CYS A 128 -15.98 -2.89 -23.77
CA CYS A 128 -16.54 -2.04 -24.81
C CYS A 128 -15.51 -0.96 -25.20
N LYS A 129 -15.46 -0.62 -26.50
CA LYS A 129 -14.51 0.37 -27.04
C LYS A 129 -15.17 1.69 -27.46
N ALA A 130 -16.39 1.97 -27.01
CA ALA A 130 -17.00 3.27 -27.30
C ALA A 130 -16.27 4.38 -26.53
N TYR A 131 -16.02 5.48 -27.25
CA TYR A 131 -15.32 6.63 -26.67
C TYR A 131 -16.21 7.35 -25.64
N SER A 132 -15.64 7.61 -24.49
CA SER A 132 -16.12 8.57 -23.49
C SER A 132 -14.88 9.20 -22.87
N PRO A 133 -14.81 10.54 -22.76
CA PRO A 133 -13.61 11.19 -22.27
C PRO A 133 -13.34 10.87 -20.80
N THR A 134 -12.08 10.60 -20.50
CA THR A 134 -11.53 10.39 -19.17
C THR A 134 -10.23 11.16 -19.01
N PRO A 135 -9.74 11.40 -17.80
CA PRO A 135 -8.38 11.86 -17.56
C PRO A 135 -7.34 10.93 -18.23
N ASN A 136 -6.17 11.47 -18.58
CA ASN A 136 -5.08 10.64 -19.12
C ASN A 136 -4.44 9.74 -18.07
N LYS A 137 -4.56 10.10 -16.81
CA LYS A 137 -4.10 9.27 -15.68
C LYS A 137 -5.14 8.20 -15.38
N MET A 138 -4.78 6.95 -15.63
CA MET A 138 -5.63 5.77 -15.40
C MET A 138 -5.05 4.95 -14.26
N ILE A 139 -5.90 4.51 -13.31
CA ILE A 139 -5.45 3.76 -12.12
C ILE A 139 -6.28 2.49 -11.94
N TYR A 140 -5.59 1.39 -11.61
CA TYR A 140 -6.23 0.20 -11.04
C TYR A 140 -6.53 0.45 -9.57
N ILE A 141 -7.75 0.16 -9.14
CA ILE A 141 -8.15 0.25 -7.74
C ILE A 141 -8.86 -1.04 -7.29
N GLU A 142 -8.81 -1.29 -5.99
CA GLU A 142 -9.58 -2.32 -5.29
C GLU A 142 -10.43 -1.66 -4.22
N ILE A 143 -11.70 -2.08 -4.09
CA ILE A 143 -12.58 -1.51 -3.06
C ILE A 143 -12.14 -2.02 -1.69
N CYS A 144 -12.01 -1.10 -0.73
CA CYS A 144 -11.76 -1.41 0.66
C CYS A 144 -13.05 -1.47 1.46
N ASN A 145 -13.19 -2.46 2.31
CA ASN A 145 -14.19 -2.48 3.39
C ASN A 145 -13.56 -1.78 4.61
N LYS A 146 -14.16 -0.68 5.04
CA LYS A 146 -13.71 0.07 6.22
C LYS A 146 -14.77 -0.02 7.32
#